data_ac98fb145b003e336267b18817bec062
#
_entry.id   ac98fb145b003e336267b18817bec062
#
_cell.length_a   1.000
_cell.length_b   1.000
_cell.length_c   1.000
_cell.angle_alpha   90.00
_cell.angle_beta   90.00
_cell.angle_gamma   90.00
#
_symmetry.space_group_name_H-M   'P 1'
#
loop_
_entity.id
_entity.type
_entity.pdbx_description
1 polymer ?
#
loop_
_entity_poly.entity_id
_entity_poly.type
_entity_poly.pdbx_seq_one_letter_code
_entity_poly.pdbx_strand_id
1 'polypeptide(L)'
;TYLRDLSVFEKDLFPALGNMPIDQIKGKDVLACAKQIEARGAQEMAKRSIPLAGRIFRYAIRKGLIDNDPTPHLQEALKPRKVKHMARLDISEFPPFLERMDRYHGNILVKTALQFMTLTFVRTAELINMEWNEIDFDNHLWRIPAYKMKMALPHIVPLSVQAIGLIQALQPLTGNKQFVFYNHSTAKPLSNNALLSAIRTMGYTGKMTGHGFRGLASTTLHEQGYMHDAIEIQLAHTVGNAVSQAYNHAQHLEYRTKMMQEWADFIDGLRSHVIP
;
A
#
# COMPACT_ATOMS: atom_id res chain seq x y z
N THR A 1 -3.55 -4.20 -11.84
CA THR A 1 -4.76 -3.42 -12.22
C THR A 1 -5.53 -4.13 -13.32
N TYR A 2 -4.89 -4.57 -14.43
CA TYR A 2 -5.55 -5.22 -15.57
C TYR A 2 -6.48 -6.40 -15.18
N LEU A 3 -5.97 -7.41 -14.47
CA LEU A 3 -6.76 -8.59 -14.07
C LEU A 3 -7.98 -8.23 -13.21
N ARG A 4 -7.83 -7.21 -12.35
CA ARG A 4 -8.94 -6.74 -11.53
C ARG A 4 -10.00 -6.01 -12.36
N ASP A 5 -9.58 -5.19 -13.32
CA ASP A 5 -10.48 -4.50 -14.22
C ASP A 5 -11.19 -5.50 -15.14
N LEU A 6 -10.46 -6.48 -15.69
CA LEU A 6 -11.02 -7.57 -16.48
C LEU A 6 -12.08 -8.35 -15.70
N SER A 7 -11.82 -8.69 -14.44
CA SER A 7 -12.80 -9.37 -13.59
C SER A 7 -14.11 -8.59 -13.40
N VAL A 8 -14.08 -7.24 -13.43
CA VAL A 8 -15.31 -6.43 -13.40
C VAL A 8 -16.08 -6.56 -14.71
N PHE A 9 -15.38 -6.56 -15.83
CA PHE A 9 -16.03 -6.78 -17.12
C PHE A 9 -16.67 -8.17 -17.19
N GLU A 10 -15.91 -9.22 -16.89
CA GLU A 10 -16.40 -10.60 -17.00
C GLU A 10 -17.56 -10.92 -16.07
N LYS A 11 -17.52 -10.42 -14.84
CA LYS A 11 -18.53 -10.74 -13.82
C LYS A 11 -19.74 -9.82 -13.83
N ASP A 12 -19.55 -8.56 -14.19
CA ASP A 12 -20.55 -7.54 -13.93
C ASP A 12 -21.07 -6.83 -15.18
N LEU A 13 -20.24 -6.63 -16.21
CA LEU A 13 -20.63 -5.88 -17.39
C LEU A 13 -20.94 -6.77 -18.59
N PHE A 14 -20.10 -7.75 -18.91
CA PHE A 14 -20.30 -8.62 -20.06
C PHE A 14 -21.57 -9.47 -20.00
N PRO A 15 -22.02 -10.00 -18.84
CA PRO A 15 -23.26 -10.76 -18.80
C PRO A 15 -24.49 -10.00 -19.32
N ALA A 16 -24.49 -8.68 -19.12
CA ALA A 16 -25.61 -7.83 -19.55
C ALA A 16 -25.37 -7.07 -20.85
N LEU A 17 -24.12 -6.65 -21.11
CA LEU A 17 -23.79 -5.74 -22.21
C LEU A 17 -22.95 -6.40 -23.30
N GLY A 18 -22.29 -7.51 -23.03
CA GLY A 18 -21.27 -8.09 -23.93
C GLY A 18 -21.78 -8.53 -25.29
N ASN A 19 -23.06 -8.87 -25.40
CA ASN A 19 -23.70 -9.28 -26.65
C ASN A 19 -24.44 -8.13 -27.38
N MET A 20 -24.43 -6.92 -26.81
CA MET A 20 -25.07 -5.75 -27.42
C MET A 20 -24.06 -5.03 -28.34
N PRO A 21 -24.46 -4.62 -29.55
CA PRO A 21 -23.68 -3.69 -30.35
C PRO A 21 -23.40 -2.42 -29.56
N ILE A 22 -22.16 -1.91 -29.64
CA ILE A 22 -21.70 -0.83 -28.78
C ILE A 22 -22.44 0.50 -28.99
N ASP A 23 -22.92 0.73 -30.22
CA ASP A 23 -23.75 1.88 -30.62
C ASP A 23 -25.18 1.82 -30.04
N GLN A 24 -25.63 0.66 -29.61
CA GLN A 24 -26.95 0.44 -29.03
C GLN A 24 -26.94 0.52 -27.50
N ILE A 25 -25.77 0.41 -26.85
CA ILE A 25 -25.66 0.50 -25.39
C ILE A 25 -25.85 1.93 -24.96
N LYS A 26 -26.83 2.16 -24.08
CA LYS A 26 -27.17 3.50 -23.55
C LYS A 26 -26.75 3.64 -22.08
N GLY A 27 -26.70 4.87 -21.59
CA GLY A 27 -26.35 5.14 -20.19
C GLY A 27 -27.22 4.39 -19.18
N LYS A 28 -28.51 4.18 -19.47
CA LYS A 28 -29.43 3.39 -18.64
C LYS A 28 -28.96 1.93 -18.45
N ASP A 29 -28.37 1.34 -19.48
CA ASP A 29 -27.96 -0.07 -19.47
C ASP A 29 -26.70 -0.23 -18.62
N VAL A 30 -25.73 0.68 -18.78
CA VAL A 30 -24.52 0.75 -17.90
C VAL A 30 -24.92 1.02 -16.45
N LEU A 31 -25.86 1.95 -16.22
CA LEU A 31 -26.34 2.28 -14.89
C LEU A 31 -27.07 1.09 -14.24
N ALA A 32 -27.83 0.31 -15.01
CA ALA A 32 -28.50 -0.89 -14.51
C ALA A 32 -27.47 -1.92 -13.99
N CYS A 33 -26.36 -2.16 -14.71
CA CYS A 33 -25.27 -3.01 -14.25
C CYS A 33 -24.66 -2.47 -12.94
N ALA A 34 -24.36 -1.17 -12.89
CA ALA A 34 -23.80 -0.55 -11.71
C ALA A 34 -24.73 -0.64 -10.47
N LYS A 35 -26.04 -0.47 -10.67
CA LYS A 35 -27.06 -0.66 -9.62
C LYS A 35 -27.17 -2.10 -9.14
N GLN A 36 -27.02 -3.09 -10.00
CA GLN A 36 -26.96 -4.51 -9.61
C GLN A 36 -25.74 -4.79 -8.71
N ILE A 37 -24.59 -4.22 -9.07
CA ILE A 37 -23.38 -4.30 -8.23
C ILE A 37 -23.62 -3.62 -6.88
N GLU A 38 -24.27 -2.45 -6.88
CA GLU A 38 -24.62 -1.71 -5.65
C GLU A 38 -25.58 -2.50 -4.75
N ALA A 39 -26.60 -3.14 -5.34
CA ALA A 39 -27.62 -3.92 -4.62
C ALA A 39 -27.02 -5.10 -3.84
N ARG A 40 -25.94 -5.72 -4.35
CA ARG A 40 -25.22 -6.79 -3.62
C ARG A 40 -24.25 -6.26 -2.55
N GLY A 41 -24.26 -4.95 -2.25
CA GLY A 41 -23.44 -4.32 -1.20
C GLY A 41 -22.06 -3.85 -1.67
N ALA A 42 -21.68 -4.05 -2.95
CA ALA A 42 -20.37 -3.71 -3.48
C ALA A 42 -20.29 -2.27 -4.03
N GLN A 43 -20.62 -1.27 -3.20
CA GLN A 43 -20.73 0.15 -3.60
C GLN A 43 -19.47 0.71 -4.29
N GLU A 44 -18.27 0.33 -3.79
CA GLU A 44 -17.00 0.75 -4.40
C GLU A 44 -16.87 0.22 -5.84
N MET A 45 -17.23 -1.03 -6.03
CA MET A 45 -17.16 -1.68 -7.33
C MET A 45 -18.21 -1.11 -8.29
N ALA A 46 -19.42 -0.79 -7.79
CA ALA A 46 -20.46 -0.11 -8.57
C ALA A 46 -19.96 1.23 -9.10
N LYS A 47 -19.39 2.07 -8.23
CA LYS A 47 -18.80 3.35 -8.66
C LYS A 47 -17.64 3.19 -9.64
N ARG A 48 -16.85 2.14 -9.49
CA ARG A 48 -15.69 1.86 -10.35
C ARG A 48 -16.09 1.30 -11.71
N SER A 49 -17.18 0.55 -11.82
CA SER A 49 -17.63 -0.08 -13.08
C SER A 49 -17.97 0.96 -14.15
N ILE A 50 -18.56 2.10 -13.77
CA ILE A 50 -18.95 3.17 -14.71
C ILE A 50 -17.75 3.77 -15.46
N PRO A 51 -16.69 4.31 -14.81
CA PRO A 51 -15.54 4.81 -15.56
C PRO A 51 -14.76 3.71 -16.31
N LEU A 52 -14.85 2.45 -15.86
CA LEU A 52 -14.30 1.32 -16.62
C LEU A 52 -15.04 1.13 -17.95
N ALA A 53 -16.39 1.12 -17.92
CA ALA A 53 -17.21 1.10 -19.13
C ALA A 53 -16.90 2.31 -20.03
N GLY A 54 -16.81 3.52 -19.46
CA GLY A 54 -16.48 4.75 -20.19
C GLY A 54 -15.12 4.68 -20.91
N ARG A 55 -14.15 3.94 -20.40
CA ARG A 55 -12.88 3.70 -21.11
C ARG A 55 -13.08 2.95 -22.44
N ILE A 56 -14.02 1.99 -22.47
CA ILE A 56 -14.36 1.24 -23.69
C ILE A 56 -15.08 2.16 -24.68
N PHE A 57 -16.08 2.94 -24.24
CA PHE A 57 -16.78 3.88 -25.11
C PHE A 57 -15.83 4.92 -25.70
N ARG A 58 -14.95 5.52 -24.90
CA ARG A 58 -13.93 6.46 -25.41
C ARG A 58 -12.94 5.81 -26.38
N TYR A 59 -12.64 4.53 -26.21
CA TYR A 59 -11.87 3.79 -27.20
C TYR A 59 -12.66 3.61 -28.51
N ALA A 60 -13.94 3.25 -28.43
CA ALA A 60 -14.82 3.09 -29.59
C ALA A 60 -14.99 4.42 -30.36
N ILE A 61 -15.13 5.55 -29.68
CA ILE A 61 -15.14 6.90 -30.30
C ILE A 61 -13.85 7.13 -31.11
N ARG A 62 -12.68 6.85 -30.51
CA ARG A 62 -11.40 7.01 -31.23
C ARG A 62 -11.24 6.10 -32.45
N LYS A 63 -12.03 5.01 -32.51
CA LYS A 63 -12.08 4.09 -33.65
C LYS A 63 -13.20 4.42 -34.65
N GLY A 64 -13.98 5.46 -34.42
CA GLY A 64 -15.10 5.84 -35.29
C GLY A 64 -16.27 4.89 -35.24
N LEU A 65 -16.41 4.08 -34.19
CA LEU A 65 -17.49 3.11 -34.04
C LEU A 65 -18.76 3.72 -33.45
N ILE A 66 -18.61 4.78 -32.66
CA ILE A 66 -19.70 5.54 -32.05
C ILE A 66 -19.27 7.02 -31.92
N ASP A 67 -20.26 7.91 -31.77
CA ASP A 67 -20.01 9.34 -31.65
C ASP A 67 -19.95 9.85 -30.21
N ASN A 68 -20.60 9.16 -29.26
CA ASN A 68 -20.79 9.66 -27.91
C ASN A 68 -20.48 8.60 -26.84
N ASP A 69 -19.92 9.05 -25.70
CA ASP A 69 -19.77 8.26 -24.47
C ASP A 69 -21.05 8.39 -23.63
N PRO A 70 -21.80 7.30 -23.37
CA PRO A 70 -23.04 7.38 -22.60
C PRO A 70 -22.81 7.37 -21.08
N THR A 71 -21.58 7.35 -20.59
CA THR A 71 -21.26 7.15 -19.17
C THR A 71 -21.08 8.41 -18.30
N PRO A 72 -20.90 9.63 -18.83
CA PRO A 72 -20.77 10.83 -18.00
C PRO A 72 -21.94 10.97 -17.01
N HIS A 73 -21.63 11.44 -15.80
CA HIS A 73 -22.58 11.70 -14.71
C HIS A 73 -23.34 10.51 -14.14
N LEU A 74 -23.22 9.30 -14.72
CA LEU A 74 -23.95 8.13 -14.18
C LEU A 74 -23.57 7.78 -12.74
N GLN A 75 -22.37 8.11 -12.29
CA GLN A 75 -21.95 7.88 -10.89
C GLN A 75 -22.80 8.64 -9.86
N GLU A 76 -23.35 9.78 -10.25
CA GLU A 76 -24.20 10.60 -9.40
C GLU A 76 -25.54 9.92 -9.05
N ALA A 77 -25.97 8.98 -9.91
CA ALA A 77 -27.17 8.17 -9.67
C ALA A 77 -26.96 6.99 -8.70
N LEU A 78 -25.73 6.76 -8.24
CA LEU A 78 -25.40 5.77 -7.23
C LEU A 78 -25.38 6.39 -5.83
N LYS A 79 -25.70 5.59 -4.82
CA LYS A 79 -25.68 6.05 -3.42
C LYS A 79 -24.34 6.63 -3.03
N PRO A 80 -24.32 7.76 -2.31
CA PRO A 80 -23.08 8.32 -1.79
C PRO A 80 -22.42 7.31 -0.83
N ARG A 81 -21.14 7.04 -1.06
CA ARG A 81 -20.35 6.19 -0.17
C ARG A 81 -19.75 7.03 0.95
N LYS A 82 -19.98 6.63 2.19
CA LYS A 82 -19.15 7.13 3.30
C LYS A 82 -17.73 6.56 3.12
N VAL A 83 -16.78 7.43 2.88
CA VAL A 83 -15.37 7.03 2.84
C VAL A 83 -14.97 6.58 4.25
N LYS A 84 -14.67 5.29 4.41
CA LYS A 84 -14.00 4.80 5.61
C LYS A 84 -12.50 4.96 5.37
N HIS A 85 -11.85 5.81 6.14
CA HIS A 85 -10.39 5.85 6.16
C HIS A 85 -9.86 4.47 6.58
N MET A 86 -8.68 4.10 6.07
CA MET A 86 -8.05 2.85 6.49
C MET A 86 -7.77 2.90 7.99
N ALA A 87 -8.12 1.81 8.68
CA ALA A 87 -7.97 1.73 10.12
C ALA A 87 -6.49 1.88 10.49
N ARG A 88 -6.22 2.78 11.41
CA ARG A 88 -4.91 3.02 12.04
C ARG A 88 -5.13 3.24 13.52
N LEU A 89 -4.14 2.90 14.31
CA LEU A 89 -4.07 3.25 15.73
C LEU A 89 -3.61 4.69 15.88
N ASP A 90 -3.99 5.33 16.96
CA ASP A 90 -3.34 6.53 17.45
C ASP A 90 -2.06 6.15 18.20
N ILE A 91 -1.14 7.10 18.34
CA ILE A 91 0.17 6.83 18.97
C ILE A 91 0.03 6.36 20.43
N SER A 92 -0.98 6.83 21.15
CA SER A 92 -1.30 6.39 22.50
C SER A 92 -1.76 4.93 22.61
N GLU A 93 -2.33 4.38 21.53
CA GLU A 93 -2.76 2.98 21.44
C GLU A 93 -1.66 2.05 20.91
N PHE A 94 -0.51 2.63 20.49
CA PHE A 94 0.52 1.87 19.82
C PHE A 94 1.39 1.01 20.77
N PRO A 95 1.72 1.42 22.02
CA PRO A 95 2.51 0.58 22.93
C PRO A 95 1.92 -0.82 23.18
N PRO A 96 0.62 -0.99 23.48
CA PRO A 96 0.03 -2.33 23.62
C PRO A 96 0.07 -3.16 22.32
N PHE A 97 0.04 -2.51 21.16
CA PHE A 97 0.18 -3.19 19.88
C PHE A 97 1.60 -3.71 19.67
N LEU A 98 2.63 -2.91 20.01
CA LEU A 98 4.04 -3.31 19.96
C LEU A 98 4.30 -4.52 20.88
N GLU A 99 3.79 -4.50 22.10
CA GLU A 99 3.90 -5.62 23.03
C GLU A 99 3.28 -6.90 22.46
N ARG A 100 2.08 -6.82 21.88
CA ARG A 100 1.44 -7.96 21.25
C ARG A 100 2.20 -8.46 20.03
N MET A 101 2.80 -7.56 19.26
CA MET A 101 3.66 -7.92 18.14
C MET A 101 4.94 -8.63 18.61
N ASP A 102 5.53 -8.18 19.69
CA ASP A 102 6.74 -8.80 20.25
C ASP A 102 6.45 -10.18 20.87
N ARG A 103 5.23 -10.39 21.41
CA ARG A 103 4.70 -11.67 21.88
C ARG A 103 4.04 -12.53 20.79
N TYR A 104 4.09 -12.12 19.52
CA TYR A 104 3.52 -12.92 18.44
C TYR A 104 4.35 -14.18 18.20
N HIS A 105 3.73 -15.35 18.41
CA HIS A 105 4.35 -16.69 18.30
C HIS A 105 4.16 -17.35 16.92
N GLY A 106 3.68 -16.62 15.92
CA GLY A 106 3.54 -17.13 14.56
C GLY A 106 4.87 -17.17 13.80
N ASN A 107 4.79 -17.15 12.48
CA ASN A 107 5.96 -17.22 11.62
C ASN A 107 6.91 -16.05 11.90
N ILE A 108 8.20 -16.35 12.12
CA ILE A 108 9.24 -15.35 12.44
C ILE A 108 9.40 -14.31 11.32
N LEU A 109 9.31 -14.72 10.04
CA LEU A 109 9.41 -13.78 8.91
C LEU A 109 8.24 -12.79 8.91
N VAL A 110 7.05 -13.22 9.30
CA VAL A 110 5.87 -12.34 9.41
C VAL A 110 6.04 -11.36 10.58
N LYS A 111 6.51 -11.84 11.73
CA LYS A 111 6.82 -11.01 12.90
C LYS A 111 7.84 -9.93 12.53
N THR A 112 8.98 -10.34 11.98
CA THR A 112 10.06 -9.42 11.60
C THR A 112 9.60 -8.44 10.51
N ALA A 113 8.77 -8.88 9.56
CA ALA A 113 8.19 -8.00 8.55
C ALA A 113 7.31 -6.90 9.17
N LEU A 114 6.50 -7.22 10.18
CA LEU A 114 5.70 -6.22 10.91
C LEU A 114 6.57 -5.26 11.72
N GLN A 115 7.59 -5.77 12.42
CA GLN A 115 8.56 -4.95 13.14
C GLN A 115 9.31 -4.01 12.18
N PHE A 116 9.79 -4.52 11.05
CA PHE A 116 10.45 -3.72 10.04
C PHE A 116 9.52 -2.67 9.40
N MET A 117 8.26 -3.03 9.16
CA MET A 117 7.24 -2.09 8.68
C MET A 117 6.98 -0.96 9.69
N THR A 118 7.02 -1.25 10.98
CA THR A 118 6.91 -0.25 12.05
C THR A 118 8.04 0.78 11.95
N LEU A 119 9.27 0.31 11.70
CA LEU A 119 10.46 1.16 11.65
C LEU A 119 10.59 1.95 10.34
N THR A 120 10.09 1.42 9.22
CA THR A 120 10.32 2.01 7.88
C THR A 120 9.07 2.58 7.22
N PHE A 121 7.90 2.19 7.69
CA PHE A 121 6.56 2.54 7.18
C PHE A 121 6.44 2.56 5.65
N VAL A 122 7.20 1.71 4.96
CA VAL A 122 7.11 1.46 3.52
C VAL A 122 5.77 0.81 3.15
N ARG A 123 5.42 0.77 1.86
CA ARG A 123 4.20 0.04 1.45
C ARG A 123 4.39 -1.46 1.61
N THR A 124 3.31 -2.14 2.00
CA THR A 124 3.32 -3.61 2.18
C THR A 124 3.84 -4.34 0.94
N ALA A 125 3.47 -3.87 -0.26
CA ALA A 125 3.94 -4.48 -1.51
C ALA A 125 5.46 -4.30 -1.72
N GLU A 126 6.02 -3.17 -1.30
CA GLU A 126 7.46 -2.92 -1.33
C GLU A 126 8.16 -3.87 -0.35
N LEU A 127 7.69 -3.91 0.91
CA LEU A 127 8.25 -4.75 1.96
C LEU A 127 8.32 -6.23 1.57
N ILE A 128 7.19 -6.83 1.21
CA ILE A 128 7.13 -8.27 0.94
C ILE A 128 7.98 -8.70 -0.27
N ASN A 129 8.24 -7.78 -1.20
CA ASN A 129 9.08 -8.01 -2.38
C ASN A 129 10.53 -7.50 -2.20
N MET A 130 10.96 -7.20 -0.98
CA MET A 130 12.33 -6.78 -0.67
C MET A 130 13.32 -7.90 -1.01
N GLU A 131 14.35 -7.56 -1.76
CA GLU A 131 15.42 -8.49 -2.16
C GLU A 131 16.72 -8.17 -1.43
N TRP A 132 17.52 -9.19 -1.16
CA TRP A 132 18.80 -9.04 -0.47
C TRP A 132 19.79 -8.13 -1.19
N ASN A 133 19.79 -8.17 -2.53
CA ASN A 133 20.66 -7.35 -3.37
C ASN A 133 20.29 -5.86 -3.41
N GLU A 134 19.14 -5.49 -2.84
CA GLU A 134 18.69 -4.10 -2.73
C GLU A 134 19.22 -3.42 -1.47
N ILE A 135 19.81 -4.18 -0.54
CA ILE A 135 20.25 -3.70 0.78
C ILE A 135 21.73 -3.36 0.75
N ASP A 136 22.04 -2.12 0.98
CA ASP A 136 23.37 -1.59 1.21
C ASP A 136 23.63 -1.56 2.72
N PHE A 137 24.23 -2.64 3.24
CA PHE A 137 24.49 -2.79 4.66
C PHE A 137 25.54 -1.80 5.20
N ASP A 138 26.50 -1.40 4.37
CA ASP A 138 27.58 -0.49 4.76
C ASP A 138 27.05 0.94 4.97
N ASN A 139 26.12 1.36 4.09
CA ASN A 139 25.52 2.69 4.15
C ASN A 139 24.16 2.72 4.86
N HIS A 140 23.66 1.58 5.32
CA HIS A 140 22.34 1.42 5.93
C HIS A 140 21.19 1.95 5.04
N LEU A 141 21.18 1.54 3.78
CA LEU A 141 20.19 1.96 2.78
C LEU A 141 19.51 0.76 2.14
N TRP A 142 18.21 0.87 1.93
CA TRP A 142 17.47 0.00 1.04
C TRP A 142 17.14 0.75 -0.25
N ARG A 143 17.63 0.26 -1.39
CA ARG A 143 17.49 0.86 -2.72
C ARG A 143 16.43 0.12 -3.52
N ILE A 144 15.21 0.63 -3.53
CA ILE A 144 14.09 0.02 -4.25
C ILE A 144 14.12 0.47 -5.71
N PRO A 145 14.26 -0.46 -6.69
CA PRO A 145 14.33 -0.10 -8.10
C PRO A 145 12.97 0.39 -8.62
N ALA A 146 13.01 1.24 -9.64
CA ALA A 146 11.84 1.93 -10.21
C ALA A 146 10.72 0.96 -10.64
N TYR A 147 11.06 -0.21 -11.19
CA TYR A 147 10.07 -1.18 -11.66
C TYR A 147 9.22 -1.80 -10.53
N LYS A 148 9.68 -1.76 -9.28
CA LYS A 148 8.93 -2.19 -8.09
C LYS A 148 8.04 -1.08 -7.52
N MET A 149 8.27 0.16 -7.91
CA MET A 149 7.57 1.32 -7.36
C MET A 149 6.31 1.66 -8.15
N LYS A 150 5.25 2.06 -7.44
CA LYS A 150 3.97 2.44 -8.07
C LYS A 150 4.10 3.57 -9.09
N MET A 151 5.01 4.51 -8.85
CA MET A 151 5.23 5.69 -9.70
C MET A 151 6.38 5.50 -10.70
N ALA A 152 6.96 4.28 -10.78
CA ALA A 152 8.11 3.96 -11.63
C ALA A 152 9.33 4.90 -11.44
N LEU A 153 9.53 5.37 -10.21
CA LEU A 153 10.71 6.13 -9.77
C LEU A 153 11.45 5.32 -8.72
N PRO A 154 12.80 5.26 -8.73
CA PRO A 154 13.54 4.54 -7.70
C PRO A 154 13.32 5.21 -6.33
N HIS A 155 13.37 4.43 -5.26
CA HIS A 155 13.20 4.94 -3.92
C HIS A 155 14.32 4.45 -3.00
N ILE A 156 14.90 5.36 -2.21
CA ILE A 156 15.93 5.06 -1.22
C ILE A 156 15.28 5.18 0.16
N VAL A 157 15.37 4.12 0.96
CA VAL A 157 14.88 4.05 2.33
C VAL A 157 16.09 4.00 3.27
N PRO A 158 16.37 5.05 4.06
CA PRO A 158 17.35 4.96 5.14
C PRO A 158 16.88 3.96 6.19
N LEU A 159 17.79 3.12 6.65
CA LEU A 159 17.53 2.08 7.63
C LEU A 159 18.19 2.45 8.96
N SER A 160 17.42 2.49 10.03
CA SER A 160 17.96 2.63 11.38
C SER A 160 18.80 1.40 11.78
N VAL A 161 19.61 1.54 12.82
CA VAL A 161 20.38 0.41 13.39
C VAL A 161 19.46 -0.75 13.76
N GLN A 162 18.29 -0.46 14.33
CA GLN A 162 17.28 -1.46 14.67
C GLN A 162 16.74 -2.18 13.42
N ALA A 163 16.45 -1.45 12.34
CA ALA A 163 15.97 -2.03 11.10
C ALA A 163 17.03 -2.94 10.44
N ILE A 164 18.29 -2.51 10.43
CA ILE A 164 19.42 -3.34 9.97
C ILE A 164 19.53 -4.61 10.81
N GLY A 165 19.47 -4.51 12.14
CA GLY A 165 19.53 -5.68 13.03
C GLY A 165 18.43 -6.71 12.75
N LEU A 166 17.20 -6.25 12.49
CA LEU A 166 16.09 -7.13 12.10
C LEU A 166 16.37 -7.91 10.81
N ILE A 167 16.93 -7.25 9.80
CA ILE A 167 17.25 -7.87 8.52
C ILE A 167 18.44 -8.84 8.64
N GLN A 168 19.49 -8.43 9.35
CA GLN A 168 20.66 -9.29 9.59
C GLN A 168 20.25 -10.59 10.31
N ALA A 169 19.33 -10.54 11.26
CA ALA A 169 18.82 -11.72 11.95
C ALA A 169 18.09 -12.71 11.02
N LEU A 170 17.64 -12.28 9.85
CA LEU A 170 17.03 -13.16 8.84
C LEU A 170 18.05 -13.80 7.87
N GLN A 171 19.30 -13.35 7.83
CA GLN A 171 20.32 -13.90 6.93
C GLN A 171 20.49 -15.42 7.03
N PRO A 172 20.52 -16.04 8.23
CA PRO A 172 20.62 -17.49 8.36
C PRO A 172 19.40 -18.24 7.78
N LEU A 173 18.23 -17.58 7.71
CA LEU A 173 16.98 -18.19 7.27
C LEU A 173 16.73 -18.02 5.77
N THR A 174 17.03 -16.86 5.23
CA THR A 174 16.66 -16.51 3.85
C THR A 174 17.80 -15.86 3.04
N GLY A 175 19.01 -15.73 3.61
CA GLY A 175 20.14 -15.07 2.95
C GLY A 175 20.61 -15.75 1.65
N ASN A 176 20.31 -17.04 1.47
CA ASN A 176 20.56 -17.79 0.23
C ASN A 176 19.38 -17.75 -0.76
N LYS A 177 18.33 -16.96 -0.48
CA LYS A 177 17.17 -16.74 -1.33
C LYS A 177 17.21 -15.35 -1.96
N GLN A 178 16.36 -15.12 -2.96
CA GLN A 178 16.22 -13.81 -3.59
C GLN A 178 15.59 -12.79 -2.61
N PHE A 179 14.49 -13.20 -1.97
CA PHE A 179 13.69 -12.31 -1.12
C PHE A 179 14.08 -12.42 0.36
N VAL A 180 14.14 -11.29 1.04
CA VAL A 180 14.34 -11.20 2.49
C VAL A 180 13.20 -11.93 3.24
N PHE A 181 11.96 -11.64 2.84
CA PHE A 181 10.76 -12.24 3.43
C PHE A 181 10.25 -13.40 2.55
N TYR A 182 11.09 -14.43 2.42
CA TYR A 182 10.83 -15.58 1.56
C TYR A 182 9.98 -16.64 2.27
N ASN A 183 8.84 -17.02 1.66
CA ASN A 183 7.99 -18.09 2.16
C ASN A 183 8.47 -19.45 1.60
N HIS A 184 9.06 -20.27 2.47
CA HIS A 184 9.60 -21.58 2.10
C HIS A 184 8.53 -22.56 1.59
N SER A 185 7.29 -22.48 2.10
CA SER A 185 6.20 -23.38 1.68
C SER A 185 5.70 -23.11 0.27
N THR A 186 5.75 -21.87 -0.19
CA THR A 186 5.24 -21.48 -1.52
C THR A 186 6.34 -21.15 -2.51
N ALA A 187 7.61 -21.11 -2.08
CA ALA A 187 8.77 -20.66 -2.84
C ALA A 187 8.61 -19.23 -3.45
N LYS A 188 7.88 -18.36 -2.74
CA LYS A 188 7.54 -16.98 -3.15
C LYS A 188 7.76 -16.01 -1.99
N PRO A 189 7.71 -14.68 -2.22
CA PRO A 189 7.64 -13.71 -1.13
C PRO A 189 6.45 -13.97 -0.20
N LEU A 190 6.48 -13.44 1.02
CA LEU A 190 5.31 -13.39 1.90
C LEU A 190 4.13 -12.73 1.17
N SER A 191 2.92 -13.16 1.48
CA SER A 191 1.73 -12.49 0.95
C SER A 191 1.31 -11.31 1.82
N ASN A 192 0.66 -10.33 1.23
CA ASN A 192 0.01 -9.24 1.97
C ASN A 192 -0.98 -9.78 3.02
N ASN A 193 -1.68 -10.88 2.70
CA ASN A 193 -2.61 -11.51 3.61
C ASN A 193 -1.94 -12.13 4.84
N ALA A 194 -0.67 -12.56 4.76
CA ALA A 194 0.06 -13.08 5.91
C ALA A 194 0.22 -12.01 7.00
N LEU A 195 0.60 -10.78 6.61
CA LEU A 195 0.72 -9.65 7.55
C LEU A 195 -0.63 -9.25 8.14
N LEU A 196 -1.67 -9.16 7.31
CA LEU A 196 -3.03 -8.85 7.78
C LEU A 196 -3.57 -9.95 8.72
N SER A 197 -3.27 -11.22 8.46
CA SER A 197 -3.65 -12.34 9.32
C SER A 197 -2.98 -12.23 10.69
N ALA A 198 -1.69 -11.91 10.74
CA ALA A 198 -0.98 -11.71 12.00
C ALA A 198 -1.57 -10.55 12.82
N ILE A 199 -1.87 -9.41 12.17
CA ILE A 199 -2.53 -8.27 12.82
C ILE A 199 -3.90 -8.69 13.41
N ARG A 200 -4.66 -9.51 12.69
CA ARG A 200 -5.95 -10.06 13.18
C ARG A 200 -5.75 -10.99 14.37
N THR A 201 -4.79 -11.90 14.30
CA THR A 201 -4.45 -12.84 15.38
C THR A 201 -4.04 -12.10 16.65
N MET A 202 -3.36 -10.95 16.52
CA MET A 202 -3.04 -10.08 17.65
C MET A 202 -4.23 -9.31 18.24
N GLY A 203 -5.44 -9.44 17.65
CA GLY A 203 -6.67 -8.80 18.14
C GLY A 203 -6.95 -7.40 17.56
N TYR A 204 -6.27 -7.01 16.50
CA TYR A 204 -6.40 -5.68 15.88
C TYR A 204 -7.17 -5.69 14.55
N THR A 205 -8.10 -6.64 14.41
CA THR A 205 -9.04 -6.66 13.26
C THR A 205 -9.81 -5.36 13.15
N GLY A 206 -9.73 -4.70 12.01
CA GLY A 206 -10.41 -3.42 11.76
C GLY A 206 -9.85 -2.21 12.51
N LYS A 207 -8.80 -2.38 13.35
CA LYS A 207 -8.10 -1.31 14.08
C LYS A 207 -6.78 -0.93 13.45
N MET A 208 -6.06 -1.89 12.86
CA MET A 208 -4.75 -1.66 12.22
C MET A 208 -4.68 -2.38 10.88
N THR A 209 -3.95 -1.79 9.95
CA THR A 209 -3.66 -2.35 8.61
C THR A 209 -2.23 -2.03 8.21
N GLY A 210 -1.68 -2.68 7.18
CA GLY A 210 -0.36 -2.32 6.65
C GLY A 210 -0.26 -0.84 6.21
N HIS A 211 -1.36 -0.25 5.75
CA HIS A 211 -1.40 1.18 5.45
C HIS A 211 -1.52 2.05 6.72
N GLY A 212 -2.05 1.49 7.79
CA GLY A 212 -2.18 2.17 9.09
C GLY A 212 -0.82 2.58 9.68
N PHE A 213 0.23 1.76 9.49
CA PHE A 213 1.60 2.12 9.93
C PHE A 213 2.09 3.42 9.29
N ARG A 214 1.80 3.61 8.00
CA ARG A 214 2.19 4.82 7.28
C ARG A 214 1.45 6.05 7.79
N GLY A 215 0.14 5.92 8.01
CA GLY A 215 -0.68 7.00 8.56
C GLY A 215 -0.29 7.37 9.99
N LEU A 216 0.04 6.36 10.83
CA LEU A 216 0.56 6.59 12.19
C LEU A 216 1.88 7.36 12.13
N ALA A 217 2.88 6.83 11.41
CA ALA A 217 4.19 7.45 11.30
C ALA A 217 4.12 8.88 10.73
N SER A 218 3.36 9.08 9.65
CA SER A 218 3.18 10.40 9.05
C SER A 218 2.62 11.41 10.05
N THR A 219 1.54 11.06 10.76
CA THR A 219 0.93 11.96 11.74
C THR A 219 1.89 12.28 12.87
N THR A 220 2.50 11.26 13.48
CA THR A 220 3.40 11.43 14.62
C THR A 220 4.65 12.25 14.25
N LEU A 221 5.27 11.99 13.10
CA LEU A 221 6.44 12.76 12.65
C LEU A 221 6.10 14.23 12.37
N HIS A 222 4.92 14.53 11.80
CA HIS A 222 4.45 15.90 11.64
C HIS A 222 4.20 16.59 13.01
N GLU A 223 3.59 15.89 13.96
CA GLU A 223 3.38 16.40 15.33
C GLU A 223 4.69 16.64 16.08
N GLN A 224 5.73 15.85 15.80
CA GLN A 224 7.08 16.04 16.34
C GLN A 224 7.87 17.14 15.60
N GLY A 225 7.31 17.77 14.57
CA GLY A 225 7.90 18.92 13.87
C GLY A 225 8.95 18.56 12.81
N TYR A 226 8.99 17.31 12.34
CA TYR A 226 9.86 16.94 11.22
C TYR A 226 9.41 17.60 9.91
N MET A 227 10.38 17.85 9.02
CA MET A 227 10.16 18.51 7.75
C MET A 227 9.16 17.74 6.89
N HIS A 228 8.08 18.40 6.44
CA HIS A 228 7.01 17.82 5.62
C HIS A 228 7.55 17.09 4.39
N ASP A 229 8.44 17.71 3.62
CA ASP A 229 8.98 17.11 2.39
C ASP A 229 9.80 15.85 2.68
N ALA A 230 10.53 15.79 3.79
CA ALA A 230 11.28 14.61 4.19
C ALA A 230 10.33 13.44 4.54
N ILE A 231 9.24 13.72 5.24
CA ILE A 231 8.20 12.73 5.56
C ILE A 231 7.54 12.22 4.27
N GLU A 232 7.14 13.11 3.37
CA GLU A 232 6.47 12.75 2.12
C GLU A 232 7.40 11.95 1.19
N ILE A 233 8.68 12.33 1.08
CA ILE A 233 9.69 11.56 0.33
C ILE A 233 9.87 10.17 0.96
N GLN A 234 9.93 10.07 2.30
CA GLN A 234 10.04 8.77 2.99
C GLN A 234 8.82 7.88 2.72
N LEU A 235 7.64 8.48 2.59
CA LEU A 235 6.41 7.79 2.19
C LEU A 235 6.38 7.47 0.68
N ALA A 236 7.40 7.80 -0.09
CA ALA A 236 7.41 7.70 -1.54
C ALA A 236 6.16 8.36 -2.18
N HIS A 237 5.78 9.53 -1.66
CA HIS A 237 4.81 10.42 -2.27
C HIS A 237 5.52 11.40 -3.20
N THR A 238 4.81 11.93 -4.18
CA THR A 238 5.35 12.92 -5.10
C THR A 238 5.39 14.28 -4.42
N VAL A 239 6.58 14.83 -4.26
CA VAL A 239 6.80 16.19 -3.74
C VAL A 239 7.28 17.07 -4.87
N GLY A 240 6.59 18.18 -5.13
CA GLY A 240 6.95 19.13 -6.19
C GLY A 240 6.66 18.63 -7.62
N ASN A 241 7.27 19.30 -8.61
CA ASN A 241 7.16 18.94 -10.02
C ASN A 241 8.26 17.95 -10.44
N ALA A 242 8.18 17.43 -11.69
CA ALA A 242 9.11 16.42 -12.20
C ALA A 242 10.60 16.87 -12.20
N VAL A 243 10.87 18.17 -12.28
CA VAL A 243 12.24 18.72 -12.27
C VAL A 243 12.81 18.74 -10.85
N SER A 244 11.98 19.08 -9.84
CA SER A 244 12.41 19.09 -8.44
C SER A 244 12.62 17.68 -7.86
N GLN A 245 11.97 16.66 -8.41
CA GLN A 245 12.05 15.30 -7.89
C GLN A 245 13.47 14.70 -7.95
N ALA A 246 14.21 14.93 -9.03
CA ALA A 246 15.60 14.46 -9.17
C ALA A 246 16.54 15.13 -8.13
N TYR A 247 16.28 16.37 -7.78
CA TYR A 247 17.05 17.11 -6.76
C TYR A 247 16.65 16.73 -5.33
N ASN A 248 15.37 16.51 -5.06
CA ASN A 248 14.84 16.24 -3.72
C ASN A 248 15.34 14.94 -3.10
N HIS A 249 15.61 13.89 -3.91
CA HIS A 249 16.11 12.61 -3.40
C HIS A 249 17.48 12.71 -2.73
N ALA A 250 18.37 13.53 -3.25
CA ALA A 250 19.71 13.72 -2.70
C ALA A 250 19.73 14.72 -1.53
N GLN A 251 18.94 15.80 -1.61
CA GLN A 251 18.96 16.89 -0.64
C GLN A 251 18.43 16.51 0.75
N HIS A 252 17.54 15.52 0.85
CA HIS A 252 16.94 15.15 2.13
C HIS A 252 17.44 13.80 2.68
N LEU A 253 18.42 13.14 2.04
CA LEU A 253 18.84 11.82 2.47
C LEU A 253 19.46 11.85 3.86
N GLU A 254 20.36 12.77 4.13
CA GLU A 254 20.99 12.94 5.45
C GLU A 254 19.94 13.25 6.53
N TYR A 255 19.05 14.22 6.24
CA TYR A 255 17.96 14.56 7.16
C TYR A 255 17.05 13.35 7.41
N ARG A 256 16.68 12.62 6.37
CA ARG A 256 15.85 11.41 6.49
C ARG A 256 16.56 10.30 7.25
N THR A 257 17.86 10.13 7.08
CA THR A 257 18.66 9.16 7.85
C THR A 257 18.56 9.45 9.33
N LYS A 258 18.73 10.71 9.73
CA LYS A 258 18.55 11.15 11.12
C LYS A 258 17.12 10.93 11.60
N MET A 259 16.12 11.37 10.84
CA MET A 259 14.70 11.22 11.16
C MET A 259 14.33 9.74 11.37
N MET A 260 14.82 8.84 10.52
CA MET A 260 14.51 7.41 10.60
C MET A 260 15.17 6.72 11.79
N GLN A 261 16.36 7.19 12.21
CA GLN A 261 16.99 6.71 13.44
C GLN A 261 16.21 7.21 14.67
N GLU A 262 15.90 8.49 14.73
CA GLU A 262 15.14 9.09 15.85
C GLU A 262 13.73 8.49 15.96
N TRP A 263 13.10 8.17 14.81
CA TRP A 263 11.85 7.41 14.79
C TRP A 263 11.99 6.01 15.39
N ALA A 264 13.05 5.30 15.06
CA ALA A 264 13.29 3.96 15.61
C ALA A 264 13.56 4.00 17.13
N ASP A 265 14.33 4.99 17.59
CA ASP A 265 14.61 5.21 19.01
C ASP A 265 13.32 5.58 19.78
N PHE A 266 12.46 6.41 19.17
CA PHE A 266 11.15 6.72 19.73
C PHE A 266 10.26 5.46 19.86
N ILE A 267 10.23 4.59 18.85
CA ILE A 267 9.50 3.32 18.92
C ILE A 267 10.03 2.40 20.02
N ASP A 268 11.34 2.35 20.22
CA ASP A 268 11.96 1.57 21.31
C ASP A 268 11.62 2.19 22.69
N GLY A 269 11.55 3.51 22.78
CA GLY A 269 11.08 4.21 23.97
C GLY A 269 9.64 3.84 24.33
N LEU A 270 8.75 3.71 23.35
CA LEU A 270 7.36 3.28 23.58
C LEU A 270 7.28 1.84 24.12
N ARG A 271 8.20 0.94 23.73
CA ARG A 271 8.28 -0.42 24.27
C ARG A 271 8.72 -0.44 25.72
N SER A 272 9.68 0.41 26.07
CA SER A 272 10.26 0.45 27.43
C SER A 272 9.28 0.97 28.50
N HIS A 273 8.28 1.77 28.10
CA HIS A 273 7.29 2.32 29.03
C HIS A 273 6.14 1.34 29.36
N VAL A 274 6.11 0.17 28.75
CA VAL A 274 5.07 -0.87 28.94
C VAL A 274 5.55 -2.00 29.89
N ILE A 275 6.83 -2.00 30.29
CA ILE A 275 7.37 -3.00 31.23
C ILE A 275 7.22 -2.44 32.65
N PRO A 276 6.24 -2.93 33.47
CA PRO A 276 6.22 -2.64 34.91
C PRO A 276 7.32 -3.43 35.62
#